data_a8ecc17311d0fc8509149b30580171c7
#
_entry.id   a8ecc17311d0fc8509149b30580171c7
#
_cell.length_a   1.000
_cell.length_b   1.000
_cell.length_c   1.000
_cell.angle_alpha   90.00
_cell.angle_beta   90.00
_cell.angle_gamma   90.00
#
_symmetry.space_group_name_H-M   'P 1'
#
loop_
_entity.id
_entity.type
_entity.pdbx_description
1 polymer ?
#
loop_
_entity_poly.entity_id
_entity_poly.type
_entity_poly.pdbx_seq_one_letter_code
_entity_poly.pdbx_strand_id
1 'polypeptide(L)'
;MRSNLFHLQAKFSQRAAVLVLAFATVGCERATTTTSSVEKFESQNSEIEFFEDLEKNQVVSNNDALHSFFLLTDKDDGWTTYDERVAEAKRRKWLPSSFDEPANESAEVGWVASASCRIAKIRGGLSMTVIGPIPRYAVRELTHMQILMGKKETQSFSGLEFVDYLTRLARMSNLSSGSVLEKLPNQATGQDPTAKPLPPTGRFE
;
A
#
# COMPACT_ATOMS: atom_id res chain seq x y z
N MET A 1 -50.21 39.79 19.92
CA MET A 1 -49.19 38.96 20.56
C MET A 1 -48.80 37.66 19.79
N ARG A 2 -49.32 37.38 18.59
CA ARG A 2 -49.01 36.14 17.82
C ARG A 2 -47.87 36.25 16.78
N SER A 3 -47.44 37.46 16.43
CA SER A 3 -46.42 37.62 15.38
C SER A 3 -44.96 37.38 15.81
N ASN A 4 -44.66 37.54 17.11
CA ASN A 4 -43.27 37.37 17.59
C ASN A 4 -42.83 35.92 17.78
N LEU A 5 -43.78 34.96 17.86
CA LEU A 5 -43.41 33.53 17.99
C LEU A 5 -42.91 32.93 16.69
N PHE A 6 -43.45 33.36 15.55
CA PHE A 6 -43.02 32.86 14.23
C PHE A 6 -41.63 33.30 13.84
N HIS A 7 -41.20 34.51 14.22
CA HIS A 7 -39.86 34.98 13.96
C HIS A 7 -38.79 34.30 14.82
N LEU A 8 -39.16 33.84 16.03
CA LEU A 8 -38.22 33.12 16.89
C LEU A 8 -37.95 31.70 16.39
N GLN A 9 -39.01 31.01 15.91
CA GLN A 9 -38.86 29.66 15.36
C GLN A 9 -38.04 29.64 14.04
N ALA A 10 -38.20 30.63 13.16
CA ALA A 10 -37.45 30.71 11.92
C ALA A 10 -35.93 30.91 12.15
N LYS A 11 -35.58 31.73 13.15
CA LYS A 11 -34.15 31.96 13.50
C LYS A 11 -33.51 30.75 14.17
N PHE A 12 -34.25 29.93 14.88
CA PHE A 12 -33.74 28.72 15.51
C PHE A 12 -33.52 27.62 14.47
N SER A 13 -34.41 27.48 13.50
CA SER A 13 -34.28 26.54 12.37
C SER A 13 -33.09 26.88 11.47
N GLN A 14 -32.82 28.16 11.19
CA GLN A 14 -31.66 28.57 10.37
C GLN A 14 -30.32 28.28 11.09
N ARG A 15 -30.24 28.49 12.39
CA ARG A 15 -29.02 28.22 13.17
C ARG A 15 -28.74 26.73 13.28
N ALA A 16 -29.77 25.90 13.43
CA ALA A 16 -29.65 24.45 13.45
C ALA A 16 -29.18 23.90 12.08
N ALA A 17 -29.72 24.44 10.97
CA ALA A 17 -29.32 24.06 9.62
C ALA A 17 -27.86 24.39 9.31
N VAL A 18 -27.36 25.55 9.74
CA VAL A 18 -25.95 25.94 9.56
C VAL A 18 -25.02 25.06 10.39
N LEU A 19 -25.44 24.67 11.60
CA LEU A 19 -24.63 23.78 12.46
C LEU A 19 -24.51 22.36 11.87
N VAL A 20 -25.58 21.82 11.27
CA VAL A 20 -25.57 20.51 10.61
C VAL A 20 -24.70 20.54 9.34
N LEU A 21 -24.70 21.65 8.58
CA LEU A 21 -23.86 21.78 7.40
C LEU A 21 -22.37 21.84 7.75
N ALA A 22 -22.00 22.42 8.90
CA ALA A 22 -20.59 22.51 9.35
C ALA A 22 -20.00 21.15 9.75
N PHE A 23 -20.82 20.18 10.17
CA PHE A 23 -20.35 18.82 10.49
C PHE A 23 -20.22 17.91 9.27
N ALA A 24 -20.80 18.26 8.13
CA ALA A 24 -20.76 17.44 6.92
C ALA A 24 -19.42 17.53 6.14
N THR A 25 -18.50 18.41 6.55
CA THR A 25 -17.22 18.64 5.85
C THR A 25 -16.02 17.94 6.48
N VAL A 26 -16.20 17.11 7.51
CA VAL A 26 -15.12 16.26 8.03
C VAL A 26 -15.00 15.05 7.10
N GLY A 27 -14.40 15.25 5.93
CA GLY A 27 -13.95 14.15 5.08
C GLY A 27 -12.88 13.34 5.82
N CYS A 28 -12.88 12.02 5.66
CA CYS A 28 -11.75 11.20 6.09
C CYS A 28 -10.53 11.60 5.23
N GLU A 29 -9.65 12.40 5.80
CA GLU A 29 -8.37 12.73 5.18
C GLU A 29 -7.46 11.50 5.31
N ARG A 30 -6.80 11.11 4.21
CA ARG A 30 -5.82 10.03 4.26
C ARG A 30 -4.63 10.45 5.09
N ALA A 31 -3.98 9.47 5.73
CA ALA A 31 -2.72 9.72 6.43
C ALA A 31 -1.65 10.20 5.45
N THR A 32 -0.97 11.26 5.81
CA THR A 32 0.16 11.82 5.05
C THR A 32 1.44 11.65 5.83
N THR A 33 2.55 11.43 5.14
CA THR A 33 3.88 11.43 5.74
C THR A 33 4.50 12.82 5.58
N THR A 34 5.22 13.29 6.60
CA THR A 34 5.90 14.59 6.53
C THR A 34 7.11 14.52 5.58
N THR A 35 7.78 13.38 5.53
CA THR A 35 8.98 13.13 4.70
C THR A 35 8.98 11.67 4.30
N SER A 36 9.14 11.37 3.02
CA SER A 36 9.26 10.00 2.55
C SER A 36 10.66 9.44 2.84
N SER A 37 10.78 8.12 2.93
CA SER A 37 12.11 7.49 3.13
C SER A 37 13.04 7.72 1.94
N VAL A 38 12.47 7.79 0.73
CA VAL A 38 13.25 8.11 -0.50
C VAL A 38 13.95 9.46 -0.40
N GLU A 39 13.29 10.49 0.17
CA GLU A 39 13.90 11.82 0.29
C GLU A 39 15.10 11.85 1.25
N LYS A 40 15.22 10.88 2.15
CA LYS A 40 16.34 10.75 3.09
C LYS A 40 17.53 10.02 2.47
N PHE A 41 17.29 9.10 1.55
CA PHE A 41 18.26 8.17 1.00
C PHE A 41 18.32 8.26 -0.53
N GLU A 42 18.78 9.40 -1.06
CA GLU A 42 18.85 9.64 -2.52
C GLU A 42 20.00 8.91 -3.23
N SER A 43 20.89 8.21 -2.51
CA SER A 43 22.05 7.58 -3.13
C SER A 43 21.87 6.06 -3.32
N GLN A 44 22.30 5.55 -4.47
CA GLN A 44 22.24 4.12 -4.86
C GLN A 44 22.89 3.13 -3.86
N ASN A 45 23.76 3.62 -2.98
CA ASN A 45 24.46 2.77 -1.99
C ASN A 45 23.65 2.59 -0.69
N SER A 46 22.47 3.16 -0.58
CA SER A 46 21.66 3.21 0.65
C SER A 46 20.36 2.39 0.58
N GLU A 47 20.24 1.44 -0.35
CA GLU A 47 19.03 0.61 -0.47
C GLU A 47 18.66 -0.13 0.81
N ILE A 48 19.65 -0.66 1.53
CA ILE A 48 19.42 -1.36 2.81
C ILE A 48 18.90 -0.36 3.85
N GLU A 49 19.53 0.81 3.94
CA GLU A 49 19.16 1.87 4.87
C GLU A 49 17.75 2.42 4.56
N PHE A 50 17.41 2.52 3.27
CA PHE A 50 16.06 2.88 2.83
C PHE A 50 15.02 1.90 3.37
N PHE A 51 15.20 0.58 3.20
CA PHE A 51 14.26 -0.41 3.69
C PHE A 51 14.20 -0.47 5.22
N GLU A 52 15.35 -0.30 5.90
CA GLU A 52 15.41 -0.21 7.36
C GLU A 52 14.67 1.02 7.92
N ASP A 53 14.72 2.15 7.23
CA ASP A 53 13.94 3.35 7.61
C ASP A 53 12.46 3.16 7.28
N LEU A 54 12.17 2.60 6.11
CA LEU A 54 10.81 2.32 5.67
C LEU A 54 10.06 1.40 6.65
N GLU A 55 10.71 0.36 7.17
CA GLU A 55 10.12 -0.55 8.16
C GLU A 55 9.62 0.16 9.44
N LYS A 56 10.26 1.26 9.81
CA LYS A 56 9.92 2.05 11.02
C LYS A 56 8.72 2.98 10.80
N ASN A 57 8.34 3.21 9.55
CA ASN A 57 7.27 4.14 9.22
C ASN A 57 5.89 3.57 9.57
N GLN A 58 5.04 4.41 10.16
CA GLN A 58 3.66 4.02 10.46
C GLN A 58 2.82 3.81 9.20
N VAL A 59 3.11 4.56 8.14
CA VAL A 59 2.48 4.44 6.83
C VAL A 59 3.53 4.60 5.72
N VAL A 60 3.35 3.86 4.65
CA VAL A 60 4.17 3.96 3.43
C VAL A 60 3.58 5.03 2.53
N SER A 61 4.41 5.95 2.03
CA SER A 61 3.97 6.96 1.07
C SER A 61 3.85 6.40 -0.36
N ASN A 62 3.10 7.09 -1.21
CA ASN A 62 3.04 6.74 -2.63
C ASN A 62 4.42 6.79 -3.29
N ASN A 63 5.28 7.74 -2.88
CA ASN A 63 6.64 7.87 -3.37
C ASN A 63 7.51 6.66 -2.97
N ASP A 64 7.48 6.27 -1.69
CA ASP A 64 8.24 5.11 -1.19
C ASP A 64 7.78 3.80 -1.86
N ALA A 65 6.48 3.66 -2.09
CA ALA A 65 5.93 2.47 -2.75
C ALA A 65 6.39 2.34 -4.21
N LEU A 66 6.39 3.45 -4.98
CA LEU A 66 6.88 3.44 -6.36
C LEU A 66 8.39 3.20 -6.43
N HIS A 67 9.19 3.88 -5.59
CA HIS A 67 10.63 3.65 -5.50
C HIS A 67 10.94 2.16 -5.24
N SER A 68 10.25 1.57 -4.26
CA SER A 68 10.41 0.14 -3.94
C SER A 68 10.11 -0.77 -5.13
N PHE A 69 9.11 -0.43 -5.96
CA PHE A 69 8.80 -1.22 -7.16
C PHE A 69 9.90 -1.13 -8.23
N PHE A 70 10.54 0.04 -8.39
CA PHE A 70 11.69 0.17 -9.30
C PHE A 70 12.90 -0.60 -8.80
N LEU A 71 13.22 -0.51 -7.50
CA LEU A 71 14.29 -1.33 -6.90
C LEU A 71 14.00 -2.84 -7.08
N LEU A 72 12.76 -3.27 -6.94
CA LEU A 72 12.37 -4.66 -7.11
C LEU A 72 12.54 -5.16 -8.55
N THR A 73 12.25 -4.32 -9.55
CA THR A 73 12.23 -4.72 -10.97
C THR A 73 13.54 -4.47 -11.69
N ASP A 74 14.14 -3.32 -11.47
CA ASP A 74 15.29 -2.83 -12.22
C ASP A 74 16.59 -2.92 -11.40
N LYS A 75 16.49 -3.22 -10.10
CA LYS A 75 17.59 -3.19 -9.12
C LYS A 75 18.16 -1.80 -8.91
N ASP A 76 17.54 -0.80 -9.47
CA ASP A 76 17.92 0.59 -9.38
C ASP A 76 16.70 1.46 -9.68
N ASP A 77 16.58 2.59 -8.99
CA ASP A 77 15.62 3.63 -9.30
C ASP A 77 16.35 4.80 -9.96
N GLY A 78 16.41 4.78 -11.28
CA GLY A 78 17.02 5.84 -12.09
C GLY A 78 16.26 7.16 -12.12
N TRP A 79 15.15 7.29 -11.34
CA TRP A 79 14.25 8.43 -11.37
C TRP A 79 14.44 9.29 -10.11
N THR A 80 14.68 10.59 -10.31
CA THR A 80 14.97 11.52 -9.21
C THR A 80 13.68 12.03 -8.55
N THR A 81 12.62 12.24 -9.33
CA THR A 81 11.38 12.83 -8.82
C THR A 81 10.22 11.84 -8.80
N TYR A 82 9.24 12.10 -7.93
CA TYR A 82 8.01 11.32 -7.89
C TYR A 82 7.25 11.34 -9.21
N ASP A 83 7.18 12.51 -9.87
CA ASP A 83 6.48 12.68 -11.15
C ASP A 83 7.10 11.84 -12.25
N GLU A 84 8.45 11.74 -12.29
CA GLU A 84 9.16 10.87 -13.22
C GLU A 84 8.85 9.40 -12.97
N ARG A 85 8.82 8.96 -11.69
CA ARG A 85 8.41 7.60 -11.30
C ARG A 85 6.99 7.29 -11.74
N VAL A 86 6.05 8.22 -11.50
CA VAL A 86 4.66 8.07 -11.94
C VAL A 86 4.56 7.99 -13.47
N ALA A 87 5.25 8.86 -14.20
CA ALA A 87 5.25 8.85 -15.66
C ALA A 87 5.77 7.53 -16.22
N GLU A 88 6.89 7.04 -15.69
CA GLU A 88 7.47 5.76 -16.09
C GLU A 88 6.58 4.57 -15.72
N ALA A 89 6.01 4.56 -14.52
CA ALA A 89 5.06 3.51 -14.09
C ALA A 89 3.81 3.47 -14.96
N LYS A 90 3.30 4.62 -15.40
CA LYS A 90 2.22 4.73 -16.40
C LYS A 90 2.68 4.20 -17.78
N ARG A 91 3.86 4.55 -18.23
CA ARG A 91 4.46 4.06 -19.50
C ARG A 91 4.58 2.53 -19.50
N ARG A 92 5.02 1.94 -18.39
CA ARG A 92 5.11 0.48 -18.18
C ARG A 92 3.74 -0.18 -17.95
N LYS A 93 2.67 0.61 -17.87
CA LYS A 93 1.30 0.14 -17.56
C LYS A 93 1.16 -0.48 -16.16
N TRP A 94 2.04 -0.13 -15.23
CA TRP A 94 1.88 -0.51 -13.83
C TRP A 94 0.76 0.29 -13.18
N LEU A 95 0.67 1.58 -13.52
CA LEU A 95 -0.39 2.48 -13.09
C LEU A 95 -1.36 2.81 -14.23
N PRO A 96 -2.65 3.09 -13.92
CA PRO A 96 -3.57 3.62 -14.90
C PRO A 96 -3.19 5.05 -15.28
N SER A 97 -3.60 5.51 -16.48
CA SER A 97 -3.35 6.88 -16.94
C SER A 97 -3.98 7.96 -16.05
N SER A 98 -5.08 7.61 -15.38
CA SER A 98 -5.80 8.48 -14.43
C SER A 98 -5.19 8.52 -13.03
N PHE A 99 -4.09 7.86 -12.77
CA PHE A 99 -3.44 7.90 -11.46
C PHE A 99 -2.89 9.31 -11.18
N ASP A 100 -3.29 9.90 -10.06
CA ASP A 100 -2.96 11.28 -9.66
C ASP A 100 -2.75 11.42 -8.13
N GLU A 101 -2.42 10.31 -7.46
CA GLU A 101 -2.22 10.30 -6.00
C GLU A 101 -1.00 11.14 -5.61
N PRO A 102 -1.09 11.99 -4.58
CA PRO A 102 0.03 12.80 -4.09
C PRO A 102 1.20 11.96 -3.56
N ALA A 103 2.43 12.45 -3.74
CA ALA A 103 3.66 11.76 -3.32
C ALA A 103 3.68 11.32 -1.85
N ASN A 104 3.30 12.24 -0.95
CA ASN A 104 3.41 12.07 0.50
C ASN A 104 2.14 11.49 1.13
N GLU A 105 1.13 11.18 0.35
CA GLU A 105 -0.07 10.50 0.83
C GLU A 105 0.18 9.01 0.99
N SER A 106 -0.53 8.39 1.94
CA SER A 106 -0.36 6.96 2.21
C SER A 106 -0.76 6.10 1.03
N ALA A 107 0.09 5.15 0.65
CA ALA A 107 -0.14 4.22 -0.44
C ALA A 107 -1.30 3.26 -0.11
N GLU A 108 -2.38 3.34 -0.90
CA GLU A 108 -3.49 2.40 -0.76
C GLU A 108 -3.13 1.01 -1.25
N VAL A 109 -3.52 0.02 -0.48
CA VAL A 109 -3.38 -1.41 -0.82
C VAL A 109 -3.95 -1.73 -2.21
N GLY A 110 -5.02 -1.06 -2.60
CA GLY A 110 -5.70 -1.30 -3.86
C GLY A 110 -4.84 -1.04 -5.10
N TRP A 111 -4.24 0.14 -5.22
CA TRP A 111 -3.38 0.45 -6.36
C TRP A 111 -2.06 -0.32 -6.30
N VAL A 112 -1.48 -0.46 -5.08
CA VAL A 112 -0.27 -1.26 -4.85
C VAL A 112 -0.47 -2.69 -5.33
N ALA A 113 -1.56 -3.35 -4.95
CA ALA A 113 -1.91 -4.69 -5.39
C ALA A 113 -2.09 -4.79 -6.91
N SER A 114 -2.77 -3.79 -7.51
CA SER A 114 -2.98 -3.74 -8.97
C SER A 114 -1.66 -3.60 -9.72
N ALA A 115 -0.77 -2.72 -9.26
CA ALA A 115 0.56 -2.54 -9.82
C ALA A 115 1.40 -3.82 -9.68
N SER A 116 1.40 -4.44 -8.50
CA SER A 116 2.11 -5.71 -8.25
C SER A 116 1.67 -6.83 -9.16
N CYS A 117 0.37 -6.98 -9.40
CA CYS A 117 -0.12 -7.99 -10.35
C CYS A 117 0.40 -7.76 -11.78
N ARG A 118 0.53 -6.49 -12.19
CA ARG A 118 1.07 -6.15 -13.52
C ARG A 118 2.57 -6.38 -13.60
N ILE A 119 3.32 -5.97 -12.57
CA ILE A 119 4.77 -6.16 -12.43
C ILE A 119 5.12 -7.66 -12.45
N ALA A 120 4.48 -8.43 -11.59
CA ALA A 120 4.71 -9.87 -11.44
C ALA A 120 4.02 -10.71 -12.52
N LYS A 121 3.29 -10.08 -13.46
CA LYS A 121 2.52 -10.74 -14.53
C LYS A 121 1.52 -11.79 -14.03
N ILE A 122 0.94 -11.55 -12.85
CA ILE A 122 -0.06 -12.43 -12.24
C ILE A 122 -1.35 -12.30 -13.05
N ARG A 123 -1.77 -13.39 -13.67
CA ARG A 123 -2.99 -13.41 -14.52
C ARG A 123 -4.27 -13.54 -13.70
N GLY A 124 -4.21 -14.16 -12.53
CA GLY A 124 -5.34 -14.38 -11.64
C GLY A 124 -6.47 -15.21 -12.25
N GLY A 125 -7.65 -15.13 -11.63
CA GLY A 125 -8.84 -15.81 -12.11
C GLY A 125 -9.47 -15.16 -13.35
N LEU A 126 -10.60 -15.74 -13.82
CA LEU A 126 -11.30 -15.31 -15.05
C LEU A 126 -11.63 -13.81 -15.06
N SER A 127 -12.07 -13.25 -13.92
CA SER A 127 -12.39 -11.82 -13.82
C SER A 127 -11.18 -10.93 -14.09
N MET A 128 -9.99 -11.27 -13.55
CA MET A 128 -8.75 -10.54 -13.81
C MET A 128 -8.27 -10.68 -15.25
N THR A 129 -8.50 -11.82 -15.86
CA THR A 129 -8.13 -12.08 -17.28
C THR A 129 -8.94 -11.22 -18.24
N VAL A 130 -10.23 -11.00 -17.95
CA VAL A 130 -11.15 -10.24 -18.81
C VAL A 130 -11.09 -8.74 -18.54
N ILE A 131 -11.11 -8.33 -17.28
CA ILE A 131 -11.24 -6.92 -16.86
C ILE A 131 -9.87 -6.30 -16.55
N GLY A 132 -8.89 -7.13 -16.23
CA GLY A 132 -7.57 -6.72 -15.75
C GLY A 132 -7.48 -6.64 -14.21
N PRO A 133 -6.26 -6.39 -13.68
CA PRO A 133 -6.02 -6.33 -12.25
C PRO A 133 -6.48 -4.98 -11.69
N ILE A 134 -7.80 -4.79 -11.56
CA ILE A 134 -8.37 -3.66 -10.81
C ILE A 134 -8.20 -3.90 -9.29
N PRO A 135 -8.22 -2.86 -8.43
CA PRO A 135 -7.90 -2.95 -7.00
C PRO A 135 -8.56 -4.13 -6.29
N ARG A 136 -9.88 -4.26 -6.41
CA ARG A 136 -10.66 -5.31 -5.74
C ARG A 136 -10.22 -6.74 -6.13
N TYR A 137 -9.98 -6.97 -7.40
CA TYR A 137 -9.60 -8.31 -7.88
C TYR A 137 -8.13 -8.61 -7.59
N ALA A 138 -7.25 -7.60 -7.71
CA ALA A 138 -5.84 -7.74 -7.38
C ALA A 138 -5.64 -8.07 -5.89
N VAL A 139 -6.30 -7.34 -4.99
CA VAL A 139 -6.27 -7.62 -3.54
C VAL A 139 -6.74 -9.03 -3.24
N ARG A 140 -7.85 -9.47 -3.84
CA ARG A 140 -8.39 -10.81 -3.63
C ARG A 140 -7.42 -11.90 -4.13
N GLU A 141 -6.83 -11.72 -5.30
CA GLU A 141 -5.89 -12.67 -5.88
C GLU A 141 -4.61 -12.79 -5.04
N LEU A 142 -4.00 -11.66 -4.68
CA LEU A 142 -2.80 -11.65 -3.84
C LEU A 142 -3.06 -12.20 -2.43
N THR A 143 -4.27 -12.04 -1.90
CA THR A 143 -4.69 -12.67 -0.64
C THR A 143 -4.81 -14.18 -0.81
N HIS A 144 -5.39 -14.65 -1.90
CA HIS A 144 -5.48 -16.09 -2.21
C HIS A 144 -4.11 -16.72 -2.37
N MET A 145 -3.16 -16.00 -2.98
CA MET A 145 -1.76 -16.43 -3.12
C MET A 145 -0.93 -16.28 -1.82
N GLN A 146 -1.52 -15.81 -0.73
CA GLN A 146 -0.86 -15.54 0.55
C GLN A 146 0.29 -14.53 0.48
N ILE A 147 0.31 -13.68 -0.57
CA ILE A 147 1.23 -12.58 -0.72
C ILE A 147 0.77 -11.39 0.13
N LEU A 148 -0.53 -11.08 0.07
CA LEU A 148 -1.17 -10.02 0.85
C LEU A 148 -1.97 -10.63 1.99
N MET A 149 -1.76 -10.17 3.22
CA MET A 149 -2.44 -10.70 4.39
C MET A 149 -3.31 -9.64 5.07
N GLY A 150 -4.59 -9.98 5.30
CA GLY A 150 -5.50 -9.25 6.19
C GLY A 150 -5.86 -7.81 5.79
N LYS A 151 -5.59 -7.39 4.56
CA LYS A 151 -5.80 -6.02 4.09
C LYS A 151 -6.96 -5.91 3.11
N LYS A 152 -7.63 -4.75 3.13
CA LYS A 152 -8.65 -4.35 2.15
C LYS A 152 -8.07 -3.29 1.21
N GLU A 153 -8.69 -3.12 0.05
CA GLU A 153 -8.23 -2.18 -0.99
C GLU A 153 -8.06 -0.73 -0.53
N THR A 154 -8.90 -0.26 0.41
CA THR A 154 -8.91 1.12 0.91
C THR A 154 -8.00 1.36 2.12
N GLN A 155 -7.31 0.35 2.58
CA GLN A 155 -6.34 0.46 3.67
C GLN A 155 -4.97 0.85 3.15
N SER A 156 -4.10 1.31 4.08
CA SER A 156 -2.70 1.59 3.81
C SER A 156 -1.80 0.54 4.49
N PHE A 157 -0.55 0.46 4.04
CA PHE A 157 0.47 -0.35 4.68
C PHE A 157 1.22 0.43 5.76
N SER A 158 1.58 -0.22 6.86
CA SER A 158 2.75 0.20 7.63
C SER A 158 4.03 -0.21 6.89
N GLY A 159 5.16 0.41 7.24
CA GLY A 159 6.43 0.08 6.60
C GLY A 159 6.79 -1.39 6.70
N LEU A 160 6.69 -1.96 7.92
CA LEU A 160 6.97 -3.39 8.15
C LEU A 160 6.07 -4.31 7.32
N GLU A 161 4.75 -4.04 7.28
CA GLU A 161 3.82 -4.83 6.47
C GLU A 161 4.13 -4.75 4.98
N PHE A 162 4.59 -3.60 4.52
CA PHE A 162 4.93 -3.39 3.13
C PHE A 162 6.21 -4.11 2.71
N VAL A 163 7.25 -4.07 3.54
CA VAL A 163 8.51 -4.79 3.28
C VAL A 163 8.27 -6.31 3.30
N ASP A 164 7.47 -6.83 4.24
CA ASP A 164 7.07 -8.25 4.25
C ASP A 164 6.27 -8.61 2.98
N TYR A 165 5.33 -7.76 2.59
CA TYR A 165 4.57 -7.91 1.36
C TYR A 165 5.47 -7.95 0.11
N LEU A 166 6.42 -7.02 -0.04
CA LEU A 166 7.36 -6.99 -1.15
C LEU A 166 8.25 -8.23 -1.19
N THR A 167 8.72 -8.68 -0.03
CA THR A 167 9.52 -9.91 0.10
C THR A 167 8.76 -11.14 -0.39
N ARG A 168 7.48 -11.27 -0.03
CA ARG A 168 6.62 -12.36 -0.53
C ARG A 168 6.38 -12.24 -2.03
N LEU A 169 6.09 -11.04 -2.53
CA LEU A 169 5.89 -10.78 -3.94
C LEU A 169 7.14 -11.15 -4.74
N ALA A 170 8.31 -10.73 -4.29
CA ALA A 170 9.60 -11.03 -4.92
C ALA A 170 9.86 -12.53 -5.04
N ARG A 171 9.66 -13.27 -3.96
CA ARG A 171 9.83 -14.74 -3.93
C ARG A 171 8.91 -15.46 -4.90
N MET A 172 7.62 -15.07 -4.95
CA MET A 172 6.62 -15.72 -5.80
C MET A 172 6.82 -15.43 -7.29
N SER A 173 7.37 -14.27 -7.63
CA SER A 173 7.51 -13.81 -9.02
C SER A 173 8.91 -13.98 -9.60
N ASN A 174 9.85 -14.58 -8.86
CA ASN A 174 11.27 -14.68 -9.22
C ASN A 174 11.92 -13.32 -9.57
N LEU A 175 11.34 -12.22 -9.08
CA LEU A 175 11.87 -10.87 -9.28
C LEU A 175 13.10 -10.60 -8.39
N SER A 176 13.31 -11.44 -7.37
CA SER A 176 14.30 -11.20 -6.31
C SER A 176 15.72 -11.67 -6.64
N SER A 177 16.01 -12.22 -7.83
CA SER A 177 17.36 -12.68 -8.15
C SER A 177 18.38 -11.55 -8.05
N GLY A 178 18.91 -11.34 -6.83
CA GLY A 178 19.92 -10.33 -6.49
C GLY A 178 19.37 -9.01 -5.98
N SER A 179 18.08 -8.93 -5.56
CA SER A 179 17.55 -7.74 -4.90
C SER A 179 17.96 -7.68 -3.41
N VAL A 180 18.04 -6.48 -2.86
CA VAL A 180 18.34 -6.22 -1.44
C VAL A 180 17.34 -6.92 -0.50
N LEU A 181 16.10 -7.11 -0.93
CA LEU A 181 15.06 -7.81 -0.17
C LEU A 181 15.43 -9.25 0.20
N GLU A 182 16.30 -9.91 -0.58
CA GLU A 182 16.82 -11.24 -0.24
C GLU A 182 17.83 -11.21 0.92
N LYS A 183 18.45 -10.06 1.17
CA LYS A 183 19.45 -9.84 2.22
C LYS A 183 18.86 -9.38 3.54
N LEU A 184 17.58 -8.94 3.55
CA LEU A 184 16.91 -8.55 4.78
C LEU A 184 16.66 -9.77 5.66
N PRO A 185 16.93 -9.71 6.97
CA PRO A 185 16.69 -10.81 7.88
C PRO A 185 15.18 -11.15 7.87
N ASN A 186 14.89 -12.42 7.66
CA ASN A 186 13.52 -12.94 7.59
C ASN A 186 12.82 -12.85 8.94
N GLN A 187 12.20 -11.73 9.27
CA GLN A 187 11.46 -11.53 10.52
C GLN A 187 10.07 -12.23 10.54
N ALA A 188 9.61 -12.73 9.40
CA ALA A 188 8.25 -13.27 9.25
C ALA A 188 8.12 -14.77 9.59
N THR A 189 9.20 -15.48 9.81
CA THR A 189 9.15 -16.86 10.31
C THR A 189 9.64 -16.89 11.75
N GLY A 190 8.71 -16.78 12.69
CA GLY A 190 8.95 -17.16 14.10
C GLY A 190 9.21 -18.66 14.27
N GLN A 191 9.91 -19.26 13.32
CA GLN A 191 10.45 -20.60 13.45
C GLN A 191 11.88 -20.48 13.96
N ASP A 192 12.02 -20.65 15.26
CA ASP A 192 13.29 -20.96 15.90
C ASP A 192 13.93 -22.13 15.15
N PRO A 193 15.11 -21.96 14.49
CA PRO A 193 15.79 -23.05 13.80
C PRO A 193 16.21 -24.19 14.74
N THR A 194 16.05 -24.03 16.05
CA THR A 194 16.32 -25.04 17.08
C THR A 194 15.05 -25.75 17.57
N ALA A 195 13.87 -25.40 17.07
CA ALA A 195 12.63 -26.07 17.46
C ALA A 195 12.63 -27.52 16.98
N LYS A 196 12.81 -28.43 17.94
CA LYS A 196 12.74 -29.88 17.76
C LYS A 196 11.37 -30.24 17.15
N PRO A 197 11.31 -31.11 16.13
CA PRO A 197 10.04 -31.55 15.55
C PRO A 197 9.13 -32.14 16.61
N LEU A 198 7.88 -31.66 16.66
CA LEU A 198 6.86 -32.27 17.52
C LEU A 198 6.66 -33.73 17.09
N PRO A 199 6.57 -34.69 18.05
CA PRO A 199 6.28 -36.06 17.73
C PRO A 199 4.91 -36.22 17.09
N PRO A 200 4.73 -37.17 16.15
CA PRO A 200 3.46 -37.36 15.48
C PRO A 200 2.38 -37.69 16.52
N THR A 201 1.29 -36.92 16.53
CA THR A 201 0.11 -37.18 17.35
C THR A 201 -0.45 -38.53 16.98
N GLY A 202 -0.38 -39.44 17.93
CA GLY A 202 -0.92 -40.78 17.82
C GLY A 202 -2.42 -40.76 17.48
N ARG A 203 -2.79 -41.60 16.54
CA ARG A 203 -4.16 -41.93 16.17
C ARG A 203 -4.84 -42.53 17.42
N PHE A 204 -5.91 -41.90 17.88
CA PHE A 204 -6.81 -42.56 18.84
C PHE A 204 -7.65 -43.59 18.06
N GLU A 205 -7.52 -44.84 18.43
CA GLU A 205 -8.45 -45.90 18.14
C GLU A 205 -9.68 -45.80 19.05
#